data_0444c1e32dae9efe883200abaad1959f
#
_entry.id   0444c1e32dae9efe883200abaad1959f
#
_cell.length_a   1.000
_cell.length_b   1.000
_cell.length_c   1.000
_cell.angle_alpha   90.00
_cell.angle_beta   90.00
_cell.angle_gamma   90.00
#
_symmetry.space_group_name_H-M   'P 1'
#
loop_
_entity.id
_entity.type
_entity.pdbx_description
1 polymer ?
#
loop_
_entity_poly.entity_id
_entity_poly.type
_entity_poly.pdbx_seq_one_letter_code
_entity_poly.pdbx_strand_id
1 'polypeptide(L)'
;MNQASINPNNILDDGDDGFPPPGQQRDAGRGSAAPAAAAGTAGFLGGLFGRKAKNHTPSGTYNAIDGPPQPEKSQWLSEQTRGKRKMKLWVGIAIGLVIVIAIVAGIVGGLLGNKNSDDSSSSGSSSGDTNNAASDTAANGDLDKNSAEIKALMNNKDLHKVFHGMDYTPWGTQYPLCLTYPPSQNNITRDMAVLSQLTNVVRLYGTDCNQTEMVLHAIDKLELTDMKVWMGVWIDTNQTTINRQLDQMYKILADTKDLSIFKGVIVGNEALYRAGEDKAQSEQELITYLGDVRTKFKSLGYELPIATSDLGDNWNAQLVQVVDYVMSNIHPFFAGVTAEVAASWTWDFWQNHDVVLTQGMPNVKQLISETGWPSGGGKDCGGTDGSCQPGQSGSVAGVDGMNTFMDNWVCQAMQNGTEYFW
;
A
#
# COMPACT_ATOMS: atom_id res chain seq x y z
N MET A 1 35.05 -2.84 6.49
CA MET A 1 33.88 -3.73 6.47
C MET A 1 33.07 -3.29 5.26
N ASN A 2 32.92 -4.16 4.27
CA ASN A 2 32.17 -3.86 3.04
C ASN A 2 30.71 -3.64 3.39
N GLN A 3 30.23 -2.41 3.28
CA GLN A 3 28.79 -2.14 3.24
C GLN A 3 28.27 -2.68 1.92
N ALA A 4 27.50 -3.74 1.99
CA ALA A 4 26.79 -4.23 0.83
C ALA A 4 25.75 -3.17 0.43
N SER A 5 25.84 -2.70 -0.80
CA SER A 5 24.83 -1.87 -1.44
C SER A 5 23.51 -2.63 -1.37
N ILE A 6 22.53 -2.12 -0.64
CA ILE A 6 21.19 -2.71 -0.58
C ILE A 6 20.51 -2.37 -1.90
N ASN A 7 20.30 -3.39 -2.72
CA ASN A 7 19.43 -3.25 -3.88
C ASN A 7 17.97 -3.25 -3.39
N PRO A 8 17.20 -2.20 -3.63
CA PRO A 8 15.79 -2.14 -3.20
C PRO A 8 14.93 -3.29 -3.73
N ASN A 9 15.36 -3.95 -4.82
CA ASN A 9 14.71 -5.13 -5.35
C ASN A 9 15.09 -6.44 -4.62
N ASN A 10 16.00 -6.39 -3.65
CA ASN A 10 16.43 -7.54 -2.86
C ASN A 10 15.98 -7.44 -1.39
N ILE A 11 15.08 -6.54 -1.07
CA ILE A 11 14.45 -6.50 0.25
C ILE A 11 13.52 -7.69 0.29
N LEU A 12 13.79 -8.58 1.23
CA LEU A 12 12.84 -9.63 1.55
C LEU A 12 11.62 -8.93 2.13
N ASP A 13 10.53 -9.02 1.39
CA ASP A 13 9.21 -8.72 1.87
C ASP A 13 8.99 -9.54 3.16
N ASP A 14 8.75 -8.90 4.26
CA ASP A 14 8.49 -9.55 5.54
C ASP A 14 7.10 -10.18 5.60
N GLY A 15 6.34 -10.12 4.49
CA GLY A 15 4.99 -10.65 4.38
C GLY A 15 3.97 -9.86 5.20
N ASP A 16 4.34 -8.65 5.60
CA ASP A 16 3.63 -7.83 6.57
C ASP A 16 2.68 -6.81 5.92
N ASP A 17 2.87 -6.59 4.62
CA ASP A 17 2.08 -5.67 3.80
C ASP A 17 0.99 -6.36 2.97
N GLY A 18 0.78 -7.67 3.16
CA GLY A 18 -0.19 -8.47 2.43
C GLY A 18 0.24 -8.84 1.00
N PHE A 19 1.45 -8.48 0.60
CA PHE A 19 2.02 -8.90 -0.68
C PHE A 19 2.77 -10.22 -0.53
N PRO A 20 2.51 -11.24 -1.36
CA PRO A 20 3.35 -12.42 -1.38
C PRO A 20 4.78 -12.02 -1.83
N PRO A 21 5.84 -12.59 -1.22
CA PRO A 21 7.20 -12.26 -1.59
C PRO A 21 7.43 -12.53 -3.10
N PRO A 22 8.17 -11.67 -3.81
CA PRO A 22 8.47 -11.87 -5.22
C PRO A 22 9.11 -13.24 -5.39
N GLY A 23 8.48 -14.11 -6.20
CA GLY A 23 8.86 -15.49 -6.39
C GLY A 23 10.35 -15.62 -6.69
N GLN A 24 11.06 -16.35 -5.86
CA GLN A 24 12.45 -16.74 -6.14
C GLN A 24 12.46 -17.44 -7.49
N GLN A 25 13.03 -16.81 -8.50
CA GLN A 25 13.38 -17.49 -9.74
C GLN A 25 14.33 -18.64 -9.36
N ARG A 26 13.80 -19.86 -9.34
CA ARG A 26 14.63 -21.06 -9.26
C ARG A 26 15.37 -21.15 -10.58
N ASP A 27 16.65 -20.85 -10.54
CA ASP A 27 17.56 -21.19 -11.62
C ASP A 27 17.36 -22.66 -11.98
N ALA A 28 16.87 -22.89 -13.20
CA ALA A 28 16.80 -24.20 -13.81
C ALA A 28 18.24 -24.66 -14.12
N GLY A 29 18.92 -25.18 -13.12
CA GLY A 29 20.19 -25.88 -13.24
C GLY A 29 20.01 -27.13 -14.03
N ARG A 30 20.64 -27.17 -15.13
CA ARG A 30 20.83 -28.21 -16.13
C ARG A 30 21.33 -29.52 -15.54
N GLY A 31 20.67 -30.64 -15.90
CA GLY A 31 21.35 -31.84 -16.30
C GLY A 31 21.37 -32.99 -15.36
N SER A 32 20.80 -34.04 -15.68
CA SER A 32 21.45 -35.28 -16.14
C SER A 32 20.47 -36.46 -16.06
N ALA A 33 20.45 -37.19 -17.12
CA ALA A 33 19.57 -38.29 -17.43
C ALA A 33 19.79 -39.55 -16.55
N ALA A 34 18.67 -40.18 -16.21
CA ALA A 34 18.26 -41.59 -16.29
C ALA A 34 19.19 -42.69 -15.65
N PRO A 35 18.72 -43.93 -15.43
CA PRO A 35 17.53 -44.59 -15.96
C PRO A 35 16.68 -45.44 -14.98
N ALA A 36 15.64 -45.97 -15.58
CA ALA A 36 14.55 -46.84 -15.19
C ALA A 36 14.87 -48.12 -14.43
N ALA A 37 13.87 -48.61 -13.67
CA ALA A 37 13.34 -50.00 -13.63
C ALA A 37 12.15 -50.02 -12.68
N ALA A 38 10.98 -50.27 -13.13
CA ALA A 38 10.26 -51.49 -13.41
C ALA A 38 9.54 -52.11 -12.20
N ALA A 39 8.23 -52.16 -12.36
CA ALA A 39 7.32 -53.25 -12.05
C ALA A 39 6.81 -53.51 -10.63
N GLY A 40 5.50 -53.63 -10.54
CA GLY A 40 4.86 -54.49 -9.57
C GLY A 40 3.47 -54.12 -9.12
N THR A 41 2.48 -54.35 -9.96
CA THR A 41 1.17 -55.02 -9.78
C THR A 41 0.44 -55.01 -8.42
N ALA A 42 -0.81 -54.59 -8.52
CA ALA A 42 -2.05 -55.25 -8.08
C ALA A 42 -2.50 -55.21 -6.61
N GLY A 43 -3.81 -54.86 -6.45
CA GLY A 43 -4.66 -55.28 -5.34
C GLY A 43 -5.60 -54.18 -4.87
N PHE A 44 -6.70 -53.97 -5.43
CA PHE A 44 -8.09 -54.38 -5.34
C PHE A 44 -8.70 -54.39 -3.91
N LEU A 45 -9.89 -53.74 -3.79
CA LEU A 45 -10.94 -53.78 -2.77
C LEU A 45 -10.70 -52.91 -1.50
N GLY A 46 -11.55 -51.92 -1.30
CA GLY A 46 -12.82 -52.04 -0.68
C GLY A 46 -13.16 -50.86 0.17
N GLY A 47 -14.30 -50.30 -0.01
CA GLY A 47 -15.20 -49.90 1.04
C GLY A 47 -15.36 -48.38 1.31
N LEU A 48 -16.40 -47.87 0.72
CA LEU A 48 -17.41 -46.99 1.32
C LEU A 48 -17.09 -46.44 2.71
N PHE A 49 -16.82 -45.14 2.78
CA PHE A 49 -17.47 -44.20 3.69
C PHE A 49 -17.23 -42.79 3.16
N GLY A 50 -18.26 -42.25 2.54
CA GLY A 50 -18.32 -40.86 2.14
C GLY A 50 -18.34 -39.96 3.37
N ARG A 51 -17.27 -39.25 3.60
CA ARG A 51 -17.30 -38.02 4.34
C ARG A 51 -17.23 -36.87 3.32
N LYS A 52 -18.35 -36.15 3.18
CA LYS A 52 -18.36 -34.85 2.55
C LYS A 52 -17.29 -33.99 3.26
N ALA A 53 -16.19 -33.75 2.58
CA ALA A 53 -15.32 -32.67 2.94
C ALA A 53 -16.15 -31.39 2.78
N LYS A 54 -16.41 -30.70 3.85
CA LYS A 54 -16.83 -29.31 3.82
C LYS A 54 -15.63 -28.56 3.28
N ASN A 55 -15.77 -28.01 2.07
CA ASN A 55 -14.83 -27.01 1.57
C ASN A 55 -14.89 -25.84 2.53
N HIS A 56 -13.94 -25.74 3.42
CA HIS A 56 -13.67 -24.51 4.12
C HIS A 56 -12.93 -23.62 3.13
N THR A 57 -13.62 -22.62 2.62
CA THR A 57 -12.99 -21.51 1.90
C THR A 57 -12.05 -20.82 2.88
N PRO A 58 -10.76 -20.65 2.58
CA PRO A 58 -9.87 -19.89 3.43
C PRO A 58 -10.40 -18.46 3.55
N SER A 59 -10.55 -18.02 4.76
CA SER A 59 -10.95 -16.66 5.10
C SER A 59 -9.80 -15.72 4.72
N GLY A 60 -10.09 -14.69 3.93
CA GLY A 60 -9.11 -13.65 3.63
C GLY A 60 -8.61 -13.59 2.20
N THR A 61 -9.24 -14.28 1.27
CA THR A 61 -8.91 -14.17 -0.16
C THR A 61 -10.10 -13.58 -0.88
N TYR A 62 -9.90 -12.61 -1.75
CA TYR A 62 -10.95 -12.13 -2.63
C TYR A 62 -11.43 -13.30 -3.51
N ASN A 63 -12.70 -13.69 -3.37
CA ASN A 63 -13.29 -14.70 -4.23
C ASN A 63 -13.51 -14.08 -5.61
N ALA A 64 -12.97 -14.70 -6.66
CA ALA A 64 -13.38 -14.40 -8.01
C ALA A 64 -14.90 -14.61 -8.10
N ILE A 65 -15.63 -13.62 -8.59
CA ILE A 65 -17.07 -13.75 -8.81
C ILE A 65 -17.26 -14.88 -9.83
N ASP A 66 -17.93 -15.97 -9.43
CA ASP A 66 -18.20 -17.11 -10.30
C ASP A 66 -19.09 -16.69 -11.49
N GLY A 67 -18.48 -16.62 -12.64
CA GLY A 67 -19.10 -16.33 -13.93
C GLY A 67 -18.32 -15.25 -14.68
N PRO A 68 -18.21 -15.35 -16.01
CA PRO A 68 -17.72 -14.22 -16.78
C PRO A 68 -18.65 -13.05 -16.47
N PRO A 69 -18.13 -11.89 -16.04
CA PRO A 69 -18.97 -10.72 -15.87
C PRO A 69 -19.63 -10.46 -17.23
N GLN A 70 -20.94 -10.68 -17.32
CA GLN A 70 -21.68 -10.09 -18.41
C GLN A 70 -21.38 -8.61 -18.32
N PRO A 71 -21.02 -7.94 -19.41
CA PRO A 71 -20.72 -6.52 -19.40
C PRO A 71 -22.02 -5.74 -19.24
N GLU A 72 -22.70 -5.92 -18.14
CA GLU A 72 -23.65 -4.95 -17.66
C GLU A 72 -22.81 -3.77 -17.17
N LYS A 73 -22.69 -2.81 -18.08
CA LYS A 73 -22.14 -1.49 -17.73
C LYS A 73 -22.94 -1.02 -16.53
N SER A 74 -22.30 -0.98 -15.36
CA SER A 74 -22.87 -0.28 -14.22
C SER A 74 -23.35 1.09 -14.72
N GLN A 75 -24.46 1.61 -14.20
CA GLN A 75 -24.93 2.97 -14.55
C GLN A 75 -23.81 4.00 -14.44
N TRP A 76 -22.89 3.75 -13.54
CA TRP A 76 -21.70 4.51 -13.28
C TRP A 76 -20.69 4.58 -14.46
N LEU A 77 -20.55 3.49 -15.24
CA LEU A 77 -19.71 3.46 -16.45
C LEU A 77 -20.46 3.83 -17.75
N SER A 78 -21.80 3.76 -17.75
CA SER A 78 -22.56 3.89 -18.99
C SER A 78 -22.72 5.32 -19.51
N GLU A 79 -22.53 6.34 -18.68
CA GLU A 79 -22.69 7.73 -19.09
C GLU A 79 -21.49 8.30 -19.86
N GLN A 80 -20.31 7.66 -19.80
CA GLN A 80 -19.09 8.23 -20.36
C GLN A 80 -18.69 7.80 -21.78
N THR A 81 -19.36 6.84 -22.40
CA THR A 81 -18.86 6.26 -23.67
C THR A 81 -19.24 7.02 -24.94
N ARG A 82 -19.86 8.20 -24.91
CA ARG A 82 -20.36 8.91 -26.10
C ARG A 82 -19.48 10.04 -26.67
N GLY A 83 -18.30 10.31 -26.16
CA GLY A 83 -17.47 11.37 -26.76
C GLY A 83 -15.99 11.24 -26.49
N LYS A 84 -15.19 11.08 -27.52
CA LYS A 84 -13.73 11.34 -27.55
C LYS A 84 -12.76 10.17 -27.68
N ARG A 85 -12.95 9.30 -28.67
CA ARG A 85 -11.94 8.28 -29.06
C ARG A 85 -10.70 8.86 -29.81
N LYS A 86 -10.74 10.08 -30.34
CA LYS A 86 -9.63 10.60 -31.15
C LYS A 86 -8.64 11.52 -30.43
N MET A 87 -9.03 12.14 -29.33
CA MET A 87 -8.15 13.03 -28.57
C MET A 87 -7.23 12.25 -27.58
N LYS A 88 -7.68 11.10 -27.08
CA LYS A 88 -6.93 10.27 -26.11
C LYS A 88 -5.64 9.65 -26.70
N LEU A 89 -5.63 9.32 -27.99
CA LEU A 89 -4.45 8.73 -28.63
C LEU A 89 -3.28 9.73 -28.74
N TRP A 90 -3.56 10.99 -29.01
CA TRP A 90 -2.53 12.02 -29.16
C TRP A 90 -1.96 12.50 -27.81
N VAL A 91 -2.80 12.51 -26.75
CA VAL A 91 -2.35 12.86 -25.39
C VAL A 91 -1.46 11.75 -24.83
N GLY A 92 -1.83 10.47 -25.00
CA GLY A 92 -0.99 9.35 -24.56
C GLY A 92 0.38 9.29 -25.24
N ILE A 93 0.44 9.61 -26.55
CA ILE A 93 1.70 9.67 -27.30
C ILE A 93 2.57 10.84 -26.82
N ALA A 94 1.99 12.00 -26.51
CA ALA A 94 2.71 13.16 -26.02
C ALA A 94 3.32 12.92 -24.64
N ILE A 95 2.55 12.30 -23.71
CA ILE A 95 3.03 11.95 -22.36
C ILE A 95 4.15 10.90 -22.43
N GLY A 96 3.99 9.85 -23.23
CA GLY A 96 5.03 8.84 -23.46
C GLY A 96 6.34 9.43 -24.00
N LEU A 97 6.26 10.41 -24.89
CA LEU A 97 7.43 11.08 -25.47
C LEU A 97 8.17 11.97 -24.45
N VAL A 98 7.43 12.63 -23.55
CA VAL A 98 8.02 13.46 -22.48
C VAL A 98 8.75 12.59 -21.45
N ILE A 99 8.20 11.43 -21.08
CA ILE A 99 8.85 10.49 -20.17
C ILE A 99 10.14 9.92 -20.77
N VAL A 100 10.14 9.56 -22.05
CA VAL A 100 11.34 9.07 -22.74
C VAL A 100 12.41 10.16 -22.83
N ILE A 101 12.01 11.41 -23.08
CA ILE A 101 12.94 12.54 -23.12
C ILE A 101 13.54 12.81 -21.72
N ALA A 102 12.75 12.72 -20.66
CA ALA A 102 13.23 12.90 -19.28
C ALA A 102 14.23 11.80 -18.88
N ILE A 103 13.99 10.55 -19.26
CA ILE A 103 14.90 9.42 -19.00
C ILE A 103 16.20 9.60 -19.81
N VAL A 104 16.11 9.98 -21.08
CA VAL A 104 17.30 10.20 -21.94
C VAL A 104 18.10 11.42 -21.48
N ALA A 105 17.43 12.50 -21.04
CA ALA A 105 18.11 13.68 -20.50
C ALA A 105 18.81 13.39 -19.17
N GLY A 106 18.20 12.54 -18.30
CA GLY A 106 18.82 12.09 -17.06
C GLY A 106 20.07 11.24 -17.30
N ILE A 107 20.04 10.33 -18.28
CA ILE A 107 21.18 9.48 -18.65
C ILE A 107 22.29 10.30 -19.34
N VAL A 108 21.93 11.20 -20.25
CA VAL A 108 22.90 12.03 -20.96
C VAL A 108 23.48 13.12 -20.05
N GLY A 109 22.69 13.70 -19.15
CA GLY A 109 23.18 14.67 -18.15
C GLY A 109 24.16 14.02 -17.17
N GLY A 110 23.89 12.78 -16.73
CA GLY A 110 24.79 12.01 -15.86
C GLY A 110 26.11 11.58 -16.54
N LEU A 111 26.09 11.38 -17.85
CA LEU A 111 27.29 10.99 -18.62
C LEU A 111 28.15 12.17 -19.12
N LEU A 112 27.56 13.35 -19.29
CA LEU A 112 28.28 14.56 -19.76
C LEU A 112 28.77 15.46 -18.61
N GLY A 113 28.25 15.30 -17.39
CA GLY A 113 28.73 16.04 -16.20
C GLY A 113 30.09 15.60 -15.66
N ASN A 114 30.69 14.53 -16.18
CA ASN A 114 31.93 13.94 -15.68
C ASN A 114 33.17 14.16 -16.59
N LYS A 115 33.21 15.24 -17.36
CA LYS A 115 34.42 15.64 -18.10
C LYS A 115 34.61 17.14 -17.98
N ASN A 116 35.32 17.57 -16.95
CA ASN A 116 36.33 18.62 -16.95
C ASN A 116 36.67 19.03 -15.52
N SER A 117 37.78 18.52 -15.01
CA SER A 117 38.72 19.29 -14.17
C SER A 117 39.93 18.37 -13.92
N ASP A 118 40.96 18.56 -14.72
CA ASP A 118 42.31 18.15 -14.36
C ASP A 118 42.89 19.17 -13.39
N ASP A 119 43.68 18.64 -12.48
CA ASP A 119 44.80 19.17 -11.71
C ASP A 119 44.60 19.43 -10.22
N SER A 120 45.38 18.61 -9.56
CA SER A 120 46.28 18.76 -8.41
C SER A 120 45.78 18.36 -7.00
N SER A 121 46.57 17.36 -6.55
CA SER A 121 47.04 17.03 -5.18
C SER A 121 46.11 16.33 -4.18
N SER A 122 46.44 15.04 -4.09
CA SER A 122 46.59 14.21 -2.86
C SER A 122 45.74 14.49 -1.62
N SER A 123 44.79 13.64 -1.41
CA SER A 123 44.65 12.83 -0.17
C SER A 123 43.47 11.88 -0.34
N GLY A 124 43.62 10.63 0.08
CA GLY A 124 42.66 9.55 -0.11
C GLY A 124 41.28 9.91 0.40
N SER A 125 40.35 10.04 -0.55
CA SER A 125 38.93 10.02 -0.26
C SER A 125 38.40 8.65 -0.68
N SER A 126 38.11 7.82 0.30
CA SER A 126 37.15 6.74 0.12
C SER A 126 35.92 7.36 -0.56
N SER A 127 35.53 6.85 -1.72
CA SER A 127 34.23 7.12 -2.31
C SER A 127 33.15 6.62 -1.35
N GLY A 128 32.78 7.48 -0.39
CA GLY A 128 31.68 7.25 0.54
C GLY A 128 30.38 7.31 -0.26
N ASP A 129 29.60 6.26 -0.11
CA ASP A 129 28.21 6.19 -0.55
C ASP A 129 27.47 7.45 -0.04
N THR A 130 27.16 8.38 -0.95
CA THR A 130 26.49 9.66 -0.63
C THR A 130 25.00 9.46 -0.31
N ASN A 131 24.54 8.23 -0.18
CA ASN A 131 23.11 7.87 -0.03
C ASN A 131 22.71 7.46 1.37
N ASN A 132 23.49 7.72 2.43
CA ASN A 132 22.99 7.44 3.77
C ASN A 132 22.35 8.69 4.40
N ALA A 133 21.39 8.49 5.30
CA ALA A 133 20.64 9.55 5.96
C ALA A 133 21.53 10.59 6.66
N ALA A 134 22.63 10.16 7.27
CA ALA A 134 23.56 11.03 7.99
C ALA A 134 24.37 11.92 7.04
N SER A 135 24.83 11.39 5.90
CA SER A 135 25.55 12.19 4.89
C SER A 135 24.63 13.18 4.18
N ASP A 136 23.39 12.80 3.90
CA ASP A 136 22.38 13.70 3.33
C ASP A 136 22.09 14.86 4.29
N THR A 137 21.85 14.58 5.56
CA THR A 137 21.62 15.62 6.57
C THR A 137 22.86 16.51 6.78
N ALA A 138 24.06 15.94 6.74
CA ALA A 138 25.30 16.73 6.85
C ALA A 138 25.52 17.67 5.67
N ALA A 139 25.11 17.25 4.46
CA ALA A 139 25.26 18.03 3.24
C ALA A 139 24.17 19.11 3.07
N ASN A 140 22.93 18.79 3.41
CA ASN A 140 21.74 19.60 3.10
C ASN A 140 21.08 20.25 4.32
N GLY A 141 21.48 19.86 5.54
CA GLY A 141 20.77 20.24 6.76
C GLY A 141 19.40 19.55 6.85
N ASP A 142 18.51 20.15 7.61
CA ASP A 142 17.12 19.75 7.72
C ASP A 142 16.32 20.47 6.62
N LEU A 143 15.86 19.72 5.62
CA LEU A 143 15.15 20.28 4.47
C LEU A 143 13.82 20.92 4.89
N ASP A 144 13.53 22.07 4.30
CA ASP A 144 12.32 22.84 4.52
C ASP A 144 11.74 23.40 3.20
N LYS A 145 10.61 24.08 3.28
CA LYS A 145 9.96 24.72 2.11
C LYS A 145 10.84 25.72 1.37
N ASN A 146 11.90 26.26 2.01
CA ASN A 146 12.82 27.26 1.42
C ASN A 146 14.01 26.62 0.72
N SER A 147 14.30 25.36 0.98
CA SER A 147 15.35 24.59 0.32
C SER A 147 15.12 24.53 -1.19
N ALA A 148 16.19 24.73 -1.96
CA ALA A 148 16.07 24.81 -3.42
C ALA A 148 15.51 23.52 -4.04
N GLU A 149 15.93 22.38 -3.51
CA GLU A 149 15.44 21.06 -3.91
C GLU A 149 13.94 20.91 -3.64
N ILE A 150 13.47 21.26 -2.44
CA ILE A 150 12.08 21.18 -2.06
C ILE A 150 11.21 22.11 -2.91
N LYS A 151 11.66 23.34 -3.18
CA LYS A 151 10.96 24.24 -4.11
C LYS A 151 10.80 23.65 -5.50
N ALA A 152 11.84 22.95 -5.99
CA ALA A 152 11.77 22.28 -7.29
C ALA A 152 10.76 21.13 -7.26
N LEU A 153 10.76 20.29 -6.21
CA LEU A 153 9.82 19.20 -6.03
C LEU A 153 8.37 19.69 -5.92
N MET A 154 8.11 20.72 -5.12
CA MET A 154 6.77 21.27 -4.89
C MET A 154 6.20 22.09 -6.04
N ASN A 155 6.98 22.36 -7.07
CA ASN A 155 6.56 23.15 -8.24
C ASN A 155 6.41 22.28 -9.50
N ASN A 156 6.01 21.02 -9.32
CA ASN A 156 5.75 20.12 -10.45
C ASN A 156 4.34 20.37 -10.99
N LYS A 157 4.28 20.89 -12.22
CA LYS A 157 3.01 21.25 -12.88
C LYS A 157 2.19 20.07 -13.35
N ASP A 158 2.77 18.87 -13.37
CA ASP A 158 2.12 17.64 -13.82
C ASP A 158 1.45 16.89 -12.67
N LEU A 159 1.67 17.32 -11.41
CA LEU A 159 1.02 16.76 -10.24
C LEU A 159 -0.20 17.58 -9.83
N HIS A 160 -1.29 16.88 -9.50
CA HIS A 160 -2.55 17.51 -9.14
C HIS A 160 -3.19 16.79 -7.95
N LYS A 161 -3.85 17.53 -7.06
CA LYS A 161 -4.60 17.00 -5.92
C LYS A 161 -5.90 16.35 -6.40
N VAL A 162 -5.82 15.10 -6.77
CA VAL A 162 -6.95 14.31 -7.29
C VAL A 162 -7.28 13.09 -6.42
N PHE A 163 -6.38 12.72 -5.50
CA PHE A 163 -6.60 11.59 -4.58
C PHE A 163 -7.27 12.08 -3.30
N HIS A 164 -8.27 11.32 -2.82
CA HIS A 164 -8.87 11.58 -1.52
C HIS A 164 -7.82 11.42 -0.41
N GLY A 165 -7.05 10.33 -0.44
CA GLY A 165 -5.92 10.07 0.42
C GLY A 165 -4.88 9.19 -0.27
N MET A 166 -3.69 9.13 0.31
CA MET A 166 -2.64 8.23 -0.14
C MET A 166 -2.06 7.44 1.02
N ASP A 167 -1.89 6.15 0.78
CA ASP A 167 -1.16 5.27 1.68
C ASP A 167 0.33 5.55 1.58
N TYR A 168 0.99 5.63 2.73
CA TYR A 168 2.38 5.99 2.77
C TYR A 168 3.13 5.24 3.87
N THR A 169 4.11 4.44 3.47
CA THR A 169 5.08 3.84 4.36
C THR A 169 6.45 4.47 4.08
N PRO A 170 6.97 5.32 4.96
CA PRO A 170 8.29 5.92 4.76
C PRO A 170 9.38 4.86 4.68
N TRP A 171 10.27 4.99 3.73
CA TRP A 171 11.38 4.06 3.57
C TRP A 171 12.23 3.97 4.84
N GLY A 172 12.54 2.74 5.26
CA GLY A 172 13.37 2.47 6.43
C GLY A 172 12.63 2.57 7.77
N THR A 173 11.29 2.60 7.78
CA THR A 173 10.51 2.65 9.02
C THR A 173 9.98 1.30 9.48
N GLN A 174 10.37 0.19 8.83
CA GLN A 174 9.99 -1.15 9.26
C GLN A 174 10.86 -1.63 10.42
N TYR A 175 10.23 -2.01 11.52
CA TYR A 175 10.91 -2.63 12.65
C TYR A 175 11.08 -4.15 12.38
N PRO A 176 12.23 -4.79 12.68
CA PRO A 176 13.39 -4.20 13.36
C PRO A 176 14.46 -3.62 12.41
N LEU A 177 14.24 -3.60 11.10
CA LEU A 177 15.24 -3.16 10.12
C LEU A 177 15.69 -1.71 10.33
N CYS A 178 14.80 -0.86 10.80
CA CYS A 178 15.12 0.55 11.11
C CYS A 178 16.19 0.72 12.18
N LEU A 179 16.45 -0.30 13.02
CA LEU A 179 17.54 -0.27 14.00
C LEU A 179 18.91 -0.35 13.35
N THR A 180 18.97 -0.96 12.16
CA THR A 180 20.21 -1.10 11.38
C THR A 180 20.28 -0.08 10.25
N TYR A 181 19.16 0.22 9.64
CA TYR A 181 19.00 1.14 8.51
C TYR A 181 17.93 2.19 8.85
N PRO A 182 18.29 3.18 9.68
CA PRO A 182 17.32 4.17 10.12
C PRO A 182 16.79 5.01 8.96
N PRO A 183 15.50 5.41 9.01
CA PRO A 183 14.90 6.25 7.99
C PRO A 183 15.60 7.61 7.91
N SER A 184 15.51 8.24 6.74
CA SER A 184 16.04 9.60 6.52
C SER A 184 14.91 10.62 6.64
N GLN A 185 15.05 11.60 7.56
CA GLN A 185 14.11 12.69 7.65
C GLN A 185 14.01 13.48 6.35
N ASN A 186 15.13 13.75 5.70
CA ASN A 186 15.13 14.49 4.45
C ASN A 186 14.41 13.74 3.31
N ASN A 187 14.53 12.40 3.25
CA ASN A 187 13.78 11.61 2.27
C ASN A 187 12.27 11.71 2.53
N ILE A 188 11.84 11.61 3.79
CA ILE A 188 10.44 11.78 4.15
C ILE A 188 9.95 13.21 3.82
N THR A 189 10.79 14.22 4.03
CA THR A 189 10.46 15.60 3.64
C THR A 189 10.30 15.73 2.12
N ARG A 190 11.15 15.07 1.31
CA ARG A 190 11.02 15.01 -0.15
C ARG A 190 9.73 14.30 -0.57
N ASP A 191 9.44 13.15 0.04
CA ASP A 191 8.23 12.39 -0.24
C ASP A 191 6.98 13.21 0.09
N MET A 192 6.95 13.87 1.24
CA MET A 192 5.82 14.73 1.64
C MET A 192 5.69 15.96 0.73
N ALA A 193 6.78 16.49 0.19
CA ALA A 193 6.73 17.57 -0.81
C ALA A 193 6.02 17.12 -2.10
N VAL A 194 6.22 15.86 -2.52
CA VAL A 194 5.52 15.28 -3.67
C VAL A 194 4.08 14.93 -3.31
N LEU A 195 3.85 14.19 -2.21
CA LEU A 195 2.52 13.76 -1.76
C LEU A 195 1.57 14.94 -1.55
N SER A 196 2.07 16.09 -1.06
CA SER A 196 1.27 17.29 -0.84
C SER A 196 0.66 17.89 -2.10
N GLN A 197 1.16 17.49 -3.27
CA GLN A 197 0.61 17.90 -4.58
C GLN A 197 -0.41 16.90 -5.12
N LEU A 198 -0.55 15.74 -4.49
CA LEU A 198 -1.46 14.67 -4.91
C LEU A 198 -2.69 14.58 -4.01
N THR A 199 -2.51 14.84 -2.71
CA THR A 199 -3.56 14.72 -1.69
C THR A 199 -3.35 15.68 -0.53
N ASN A 200 -4.38 15.83 0.31
CA ASN A 200 -4.30 16.48 1.61
C ASN A 200 -4.37 15.47 2.78
N VAL A 201 -4.38 14.17 2.51
CA VAL A 201 -4.50 13.15 3.57
C VAL A 201 -3.53 12.01 3.29
N VAL A 202 -2.71 11.66 4.27
CA VAL A 202 -1.86 10.47 4.23
C VAL A 202 -2.28 9.48 5.31
N ARG A 203 -2.18 8.21 5.01
CA ARG A 203 -2.40 7.11 5.94
C ARG A 203 -1.08 6.42 6.22
N LEU A 204 -0.78 6.20 7.51
CA LEU A 204 0.39 5.48 7.99
C LEU A 204 -0.01 4.14 8.59
N TYR A 205 0.94 3.23 8.73
CA TYR A 205 0.68 1.83 9.10
C TYR A 205 1.11 1.47 10.52
N GLY A 206 1.99 2.25 11.13
CA GLY A 206 2.47 1.97 12.47
C GLY A 206 3.08 3.19 13.15
N THR A 207 3.54 2.99 14.39
CA THR A 207 4.19 4.03 15.20
C THR A 207 5.67 3.75 15.46
N ASP A 208 6.18 2.61 14.99
CA ASP A 208 7.59 2.26 15.13
C ASP A 208 8.50 3.19 14.32
N CYS A 209 9.76 3.22 14.70
CA CYS A 209 10.84 3.87 13.95
C CYS A 209 10.60 5.36 13.66
N ASN A 210 9.82 6.03 14.50
CA ASN A 210 9.47 7.44 14.39
C ASN A 210 8.75 7.84 13.09
N GLN A 211 8.08 6.89 12.39
CA GLN A 211 7.48 7.20 11.10
C GLN A 211 6.45 8.32 11.18
N THR A 212 5.60 8.32 12.20
CA THR A 212 4.59 9.37 12.38
C THR A 212 5.24 10.70 12.72
N GLU A 213 6.18 10.72 13.67
CA GLU A 213 6.88 11.95 14.08
C GLU A 213 7.66 12.58 12.93
N MET A 214 8.30 11.76 12.08
CA MET A 214 9.05 12.26 10.93
C MET A 214 8.11 12.82 9.85
N VAL A 215 6.92 12.26 9.67
CA VAL A 215 5.89 12.81 8.78
C VAL A 215 5.35 14.12 9.33
N LEU A 216 5.05 14.20 10.64
CA LEU A 216 4.60 15.44 11.28
C LEU A 216 5.67 16.53 11.18
N HIS A 217 6.95 16.18 11.36
CA HIS A 217 8.07 17.10 11.17
C HIS A 217 8.13 17.63 9.72
N ALA A 218 7.99 16.74 8.73
CA ALA A 218 7.96 17.16 7.33
C ALA A 218 6.76 18.09 7.02
N ILE A 219 5.57 17.81 7.58
CA ILE A 219 4.40 18.67 7.45
C ILE A 219 4.69 20.08 7.99
N ASP A 220 5.31 20.18 9.18
CA ASP A 220 5.71 21.44 9.79
C ASP A 220 6.74 22.19 8.94
N LYS A 221 7.84 21.51 8.53
CA LYS A 221 8.90 22.10 7.71
C LYS A 221 8.47 22.60 6.36
N LEU A 222 7.50 21.92 5.76
CA LEU A 222 6.91 22.27 4.47
C LEU A 222 5.74 23.25 4.60
N GLU A 223 5.29 23.56 5.84
CA GLU A 223 4.11 24.36 6.14
C GLU A 223 2.84 23.87 5.45
N LEU A 224 2.60 22.56 5.47
CA LEU A 224 1.45 21.92 4.84
C LEU A 224 0.21 22.00 5.76
N THR A 225 -0.36 23.18 5.92
CA THR A 225 -1.45 23.47 6.88
C THR A 225 -2.71 22.64 6.65
N ASP A 226 -2.96 22.21 5.42
CA ASP A 226 -4.15 21.43 5.04
C ASP A 226 -3.92 19.91 5.10
N MET A 227 -2.67 19.48 5.31
CA MET A 227 -2.34 18.07 5.37
C MET A 227 -2.88 17.44 6.65
N LYS A 228 -3.49 16.28 6.52
CA LYS A 228 -4.02 15.47 7.62
C LYS A 228 -3.42 14.07 7.58
N VAL A 229 -3.37 13.43 8.74
CA VAL A 229 -2.77 12.12 8.92
C VAL A 229 -3.78 11.16 9.57
N TRP A 230 -3.95 9.97 8.99
CA TRP A 230 -4.44 8.82 9.70
C TRP A 230 -3.24 8.10 10.31
N MET A 231 -3.16 8.04 11.63
CA MET A 231 -2.07 7.38 12.32
C MET A 231 -2.35 5.88 12.44
N GLY A 232 -1.49 5.05 11.89
CA GLY A 232 -1.56 3.59 12.03
C GLY A 232 -0.95 3.12 13.35
N VAL A 233 -1.50 2.02 13.87
CA VAL A 233 -0.97 1.28 15.02
C VAL A 233 -0.94 -0.19 14.61
N TRP A 234 0.26 -0.76 14.49
CA TRP A 234 0.41 -2.14 14.06
C TRP A 234 0.00 -3.12 15.15
N ILE A 235 -0.90 -4.02 14.81
CA ILE A 235 -1.37 -5.11 15.67
C ILE A 235 -1.00 -6.44 15.00
N ASP A 236 -0.22 -7.26 15.69
CA ASP A 236 0.17 -8.60 15.28
C ASP A 236 -0.10 -9.62 16.40
N THR A 237 0.58 -10.76 16.41
CA THR A 237 0.47 -11.78 17.46
C THR A 237 1.47 -11.55 18.61
N ASN A 238 2.35 -10.55 18.51
CA ASN A 238 3.40 -10.29 19.49
C ASN A 238 3.00 -9.16 20.45
N GLN A 239 2.64 -9.52 21.66
CA GLN A 239 2.22 -8.56 22.68
C GLN A 239 3.24 -7.45 22.95
N THR A 240 4.55 -7.72 22.79
CA THR A 240 5.59 -6.70 22.96
C THR A 240 5.51 -5.66 21.85
N THR A 241 5.28 -6.09 20.61
CA THR A 241 5.04 -5.19 19.46
C THR A 241 3.81 -4.35 19.69
N ILE A 242 2.68 -4.98 20.03
CA ILE A 242 1.40 -4.29 20.26
C ILE A 242 1.55 -3.22 21.34
N ASN A 243 2.11 -3.57 22.49
CA ASN A 243 2.30 -2.62 23.59
C ASN A 243 3.19 -1.45 23.17
N ARG A 244 4.31 -1.70 22.47
CA ARG A 244 5.21 -0.66 21.98
C ARG A 244 4.49 0.28 21.01
N GLN A 245 3.71 -0.25 20.09
CA GLN A 245 2.95 0.53 19.10
C GLN A 245 1.88 1.41 19.78
N LEU A 246 1.11 0.85 20.71
CA LEU A 246 0.09 1.58 21.45
C LEU A 246 0.69 2.65 22.36
N ASP A 247 1.76 2.34 23.09
CA ASP A 247 2.45 3.30 23.98
C ASP A 247 3.01 4.47 23.17
N GLN A 248 3.59 4.19 21.99
CA GLN A 248 4.10 5.22 21.11
C GLN A 248 2.97 6.08 20.52
N MET A 249 1.82 5.50 20.15
CA MET A 249 0.64 6.26 19.74
C MET A 249 0.22 7.26 20.83
N TYR A 250 0.08 6.80 22.08
CA TYR A 250 -0.30 7.69 23.19
C TYR A 250 0.73 8.79 23.42
N LYS A 251 2.02 8.48 23.28
CA LYS A 251 3.09 9.46 23.40
C LYS A 251 3.00 10.50 22.28
N ILE A 252 2.83 10.09 21.03
CA ILE A 252 2.69 11.00 19.89
C ILE A 252 1.52 11.96 20.11
N LEU A 253 0.36 11.42 20.53
CA LEU A 253 -0.82 12.24 20.80
C LEU A 253 -0.61 13.22 21.96
N ALA A 254 0.09 12.81 23.03
CA ALA A 254 0.41 13.68 24.16
C ALA A 254 1.40 14.80 23.79
N ASP A 255 2.35 14.51 22.91
CA ASP A 255 3.39 15.47 22.49
C ASP A 255 2.87 16.42 21.38
N THR A 256 1.78 16.07 20.69
CA THR A 256 1.21 16.87 19.60
C THR A 256 0.31 17.97 20.17
N LYS A 257 0.67 19.24 19.89
CA LYS A 257 -0.05 20.42 20.40
C LYS A 257 -1.47 20.57 19.84
N ASP A 258 -1.63 20.28 18.56
CA ASP A 258 -2.91 20.39 17.85
C ASP A 258 -3.28 19.03 17.22
N LEU A 259 -4.17 18.32 17.91
CA LEU A 259 -4.62 17.01 17.45
C LEU A 259 -5.48 17.07 16.18
N SER A 260 -5.88 18.26 15.74
CA SER A 260 -6.65 18.41 14.50
C SER A 260 -5.87 18.00 13.25
N ILE A 261 -4.55 17.81 13.35
CA ILE A 261 -3.73 17.24 12.28
C ILE A 261 -4.08 15.78 12.00
N PHE A 262 -4.58 15.06 13.02
CA PHE A 262 -5.02 13.68 12.84
C PHE A 262 -6.48 13.62 12.41
N LYS A 263 -6.77 12.83 11.39
CA LYS A 263 -8.13 12.45 11.00
C LYS A 263 -8.69 11.40 11.95
N GLY A 264 -7.83 10.60 12.55
CA GLY A 264 -8.13 9.52 13.47
C GLY A 264 -6.94 8.57 13.62
N VAL A 265 -7.21 7.44 14.28
CA VAL A 265 -6.24 6.35 14.46
C VAL A 265 -6.80 5.05 13.88
N ILE A 266 -5.92 4.26 13.25
CA ILE A 266 -6.22 2.95 12.69
C ILE A 266 -5.49 1.92 13.53
N VAL A 267 -6.21 1.22 14.38
CA VAL A 267 -5.66 0.19 15.28
C VAL A 267 -5.79 -1.18 14.60
N GLY A 268 -4.69 -1.66 14.04
CA GLY A 268 -4.60 -2.87 13.23
C GLY A 268 -4.80 -2.60 11.73
N ASN A 269 -3.88 -3.13 10.95
CA ASN A 269 -4.00 -3.29 9.50
C ASN A 269 -3.97 -4.77 9.17
N GLU A 270 -5.01 -5.28 8.53
CA GLU A 270 -5.12 -6.68 8.10
C GLU A 270 -4.84 -7.72 9.21
N ALA A 271 -5.16 -7.35 10.45
CA ALA A 271 -4.92 -8.22 11.59
C ALA A 271 -5.70 -9.54 11.49
N LEU A 272 -6.91 -9.51 10.94
CA LEU A 272 -7.73 -10.71 10.74
C LEU A 272 -7.27 -11.51 9.54
N TYR A 273 -6.83 -10.85 8.47
CA TYR A 273 -6.24 -11.50 7.30
C TYR A 273 -4.99 -12.29 7.67
N ARG A 274 -4.05 -11.66 8.39
CA ARG A 274 -2.80 -12.29 8.81
C ARG A 274 -2.97 -13.38 9.87
N ALA A 275 -4.08 -13.39 10.60
CA ALA A 275 -4.38 -14.40 11.60
C ALA A 275 -4.70 -15.78 11.00
N GLY A 276 -5.09 -15.87 9.73
CA GLY A 276 -5.37 -17.14 9.05
C GLY A 276 -6.42 -17.97 9.79
N GLU A 277 -6.04 -19.15 10.27
CA GLU A 277 -6.95 -20.06 10.99
C GLU A 277 -7.36 -19.54 12.36
N ASP A 278 -6.56 -18.67 12.99
CA ASP A 278 -6.83 -18.08 14.31
C ASP A 278 -7.67 -16.80 14.24
N LYS A 279 -8.28 -16.51 13.09
CA LYS A 279 -9.06 -15.29 12.83
C LYS A 279 -10.08 -14.97 13.93
N ALA A 280 -10.84 -15.95 14.40
CA ALA A 280 -11.88 -15.72 15.40
C ALA A 280 -11.31 -15.25 16.75
N GLN A 281 -10.14 -15.75 17.16
CA GLN A 281 -9.44 -15.29 18.35
C GLN A 281 -8.87 -13.89 18.12
N SER A 282 -8.20 -13.67 17.00
CA SER A 282 -7.63 -12.38 16.64
C SER A 282 -8.68 -11.27 16.58
N GLU A 283 -9.88 -11.57 16.10
CA GLU A 283 -11.01 -10.64 16.10
C GLU A 283 -11.41 -10.20 17.51
N GLN A 284 -11.52 -11.15 18.46
CA GLN A 284 -11.85 -10.82 19.85
C GLN A 284 -10.77 -9.99 20.52
N GLU A 285 -9.50 -10.28 20.24
CA GLU A 285 -8.36 -9.51 20.72
C GLU A 285 -8.36 -8.09 20.12
N LEU A 286 -8.59 -7.96 18.81
CA LEU A 286 -8.68 -6.67 18.11
C LEU A 286 -9.85 -5.82 18.67
N ILE A 287 -11.03 -6.41 18.88
CA ILE A 287 -12.18 -5.74 19.51
C ILE A 287 -11.80 -5.23 20.91
N THR A 288 -11.03 -6.01 21.66
CA THR A 288 -10.55 -5.60 22.98
C THR A 288 -9.62 -4.40 22.89
N TYR A 289 -8.61 -4.43 21.99
CA TYR A 289 -7.71 -3.29 21.78
C TYR A 289 -8.44 -2.02 21.35
N LEU A 290 -9.39 -2.13 20.42
CA LEU A 290 -10.23 -0.99 20.00
C LEU A 290 -11.03 -0.40 21.17
N GLY A 291 -11.59 -1.25 22.03
CA GLY A 291 -12.33 -0.87 23.24
C GLY A 291 -11.44 -0.18 24.28
N ASP A 292 -10.23 -0.70 24.49
CA ASP A 292 -9.23 -0.14 25.41
C ASP A 292 -8.73 1.24 24.91
N VAL A 293 -8.44 1.37 23.62
CA VAL A 293 -8.06 2.66 23.01
C VAL A 293 -9.19 3.67 23.18
N ARG A 294 -10.43 3.30 22.91
CA ARG A 294 -11.60 4.18 23.09
C ARG A 294 -11.76 4.63 24.53
N THR A 295 -11.61 3.71 25.48
CA THR A 295 -11.68 3.99 26.92
C THR A 295 -10.57 4.96 27.34
N LYS A 296 -9.36 4.72 26.86
CA LYS A 296 -8.20 5.58 27.14
C LYS A 296 -8.36 6.97 26.53
N PHE A 297 -8.83 7.07 25.27
CA PHE A 297 -9.10 8.37 24.62
C PHE A 297 -10.12 9.18 25.41
N LYS A 298 -11.22 8.54 25.82
CA LYS A 298 -12.23 9.20 26.64
C LYS A 298 -11.63 9.72 27.96
N SER A 299 -10.76 8.96 28.60
CA SER A 299 -10.12 9.37 29.86
C SER A 299 -9.16 10.54 29.70
N LEU A 300 -8.57 10.69 28.50
CA LEU A 300 -7.63 11.76 28.13
C LEU A 300 -8.32 12.97 27.48
N GLY A 301 -9.63 12.86 27.18
CA GLY A 301 -10.38 13.90 26.49
C GLY A 301 -10.05 14.01 25.00
N TYR A 302 -9.58 12.93 24.38
CA TYR A 302 -9.34 12.88 22.93
C TYR A 302 -10.61 12.52 22.19
N GLU A 303 -10.97 13.31 21.17
CA GLU A 303 -12.16 13.12 20.33
C GLU A 303 -11.82 12.60 18.93
N LEU A 304 -10.71 11.87 18.81
CA LEU A 304 -10.26 11.31 17.54
C LEU A 304 -11.07 10.05 17.19
N PRO A 305 -11.50 9.91 15.93
CA PRO A 305 -12.08 8.68 15.42
C PRO A 305 -11.12 7.48 15.56
N ILE A 306 -11.70 6.33 15.86
CA ILE A 306 -10.98 5.06 15.99
C ILE A 306 -11.50 4.11 14.93
N ALA A 307 -10.57 3.55 14.16
CA ALA A 307 -10.83 2.59 13.10
C ALA A 307 -9.90 1.37 13.22
N THR A 308 -10.20 0.36 12.46
CA THR A 308 -9.26 -0.68 12.02
C THR A 308 -9.41 -0.84 10.52
N SER A 309 -8.40 -1.41 9.87
CA SER A 309 -8.40 -1.65 8.43
C SER A 309 -8.16 -3.13 8.17
N ASP A 310 -8.97 -3.74 7.31
CA ASP A 310 -8.80 -5.14 6.92
C ASP A 310 -9.43 -5.38 5.54
N LEU A 311 -9.19 -6.55 4.94
CA LEU A 311 -9.85 -6.93 3.69
C LEU A 311 -11.36 -6.80 3.83
N GLY A 312 -12.05 -6.38 2.79
CA GLY A 312 -13.50 -6.27 2.79
C GLY A 312 -14.20 -7.54 3.27
N ASP A 313 -13.73 -8.72 2.83
CA ASP A 313 -14.26 -10.01 3.28
C ASP A 313 -14.11 -10.32 4.78
N ASN A 314 -13.31 -9.56 5.50
CA ASN A 314 -13.08 -9.76 6.93
C ASN A 314 -14.02 -8.92 7.82
N TRP A 315 -14.70 -7.93 7.24
CA TRP A 315 -15.63 -7.10 7.95
C TRP A 315 -16.93 -7.87 8.28
N ASN A 316 -17.45 -7.62 9.47
CA ASN A 316 -18.69 -8.26 9.96
C ASN A 316 -19.43 -7.36 10.96
N ALA A 317 -20.64 -7.78 11.36
CA ALA A 317 -21.50 -7.01 12.24
C ALA A 317 -20.95 -6.78 13.65
N GLN A 318 -20.01 -7.60 14.14
CA GLN A 318 -19.40 -7.40 15.47
C GLN A 318 -18.33 -6.31 15.41
N LEU A 319 -17.45 -6.39 14.41
CA LEU A 319 -16.35 -5.45 14.26
C LEU A 319 -16.85 -4.02 13.96
N VAL A 320 -17.90 -3.89 13.15
CA VAL A 320 -18.51 -2.59 12.81
C VAL A 320 -19.01 -1.82 14.03
N GLN A 321 -19.42 -2.52 15.11
CA GLN A 321 -19.95 -1.86 16.30
C GLN A 321 -18.92 -1.19 17.19
N VAL A 322 -17.64 -1.49 17.01
CA VAL A 322 -16.55 -0.99 17.86
C VAL A 322 -15.70 0.08 17.21
N VAL A 323 -15.99 0.46 15.97
CA VAL A 323 -15.26 1.44 15.18
C VAL A 323 -16.12 2.65 14.81
N ASP A 324 -15.47 3.75 14.48
CA ASP A 324 -16.12 4.95 13.91
C ASP A 324 -16.05 4.96 12.38
N TYR A 325 -15.13 4.18 11.80
CA TYR A 325 -14.98 3.98 10.37
C TYR A 325 -14.77 2.51 10.04
N VAL A 326 -15.51 2.01 9.07
CA VAL A 326 -15.21 0.76 8.36
C VAL A 326 -14.21 1.12 7.26
N MET A 327 -13.01 0.59 7.38
CA MET A 327 -11.92 0.83 6.46
C MET A 327 -11.55 -0.48 5.75
N SER A 328 -11.95 -0.58 4.48
CA SER A 328 -11.83 -1.82 3.72
C SER A 328 -10.68 -1.73 2.71
N ASN A 329 -9.72 -2.65 2.82
CA ASN A 329 -8.68 -2.84 1.81
C ASN A 329 -9.28 -3.64 0.66
N ILE A 330 -9.33 -3.06 -0.54
CA ILE A 330 -9.98 -3.65 -1.71
C ILE A 330 -9.03 -3.55 -2.90
N HIS A 331 -8.38 -4.67 -3.22
CA HIS A 331 -7.36 -4.75 -4.25
C HIS A 331 -7.83 -5.56 -5.47
N PRO A 332 -8.32 -4.92 -6.53
CA PRO A 332 -8.79 -5.62 -7.73
C PRO A 332 -7.67 -6.41 -8.42
N PHE A 333 -6.41 -6.01 -8.22
CA PHE A 333 -5.26 -6.74 -8.74
C PHE A 333 -5.19 -8.16 -8.17
N PHE A 334 -5.23 -8.30 -6.84
CA PHE A 334 -5.18 -9.60 -6.17
C PHE A 334 -6.46 -10.42 -6.30
N ALA A 335 -7.55 -9.81 -6.73
CA ALA A 335 -8.75 -10.53 -7.14
C ALA A 335 -8.64 -11.13 -8.56
N GLY A 336 -7.53 -10.92 -9.25
CA GLY A 336 -7.31 -11.40 -10.62
C GLY A 336 -8.16 -10.70 -11.66
N VAL A 337 -8.63 -9.49 -11.37
CA VAL A 337 -9.52 -8.70 -12.23
C VAL A 337 -8.69 -7.91 -13.22
N THR A 338 -9.09 -7.85 -14.49
CA THR A 338 -8.34 -7.04 -15.47
C THR A 338 -8.50 -5.54 -15.22
N ALA A 339 -7.52 -4.74 -15.60
CA ALA A 339 -7.50 -3.30 -15.34
C ALA A 339 -8.71 -2.54 -15.88
N GLU A 340 -9.31 -3.04 -17.00
CA GLU A 340 -10.45 -2.40 -17.66
C GLU A 340 -11.73 -2.45 -16.83
N VAL A 341 -11.89 -3.49 -15.99
CA VAL A 341 -13.08 -3.68 -15.14
C VAL A 341 -12.78 -3.47 -13.65
N ALA A 342 -11.52 -3.23 -13.30
CA ALA A 342 -11.07 -3.11 -11.92
C ALA A 342 -11.86 -2.05 -11.12
N ALA A 343 -12.13 -0.89 -11.72
CA ALA A 343 -12.85 0.19 -11.04
C ALA A 343 -14.31 -0.18 -10.71
N SER A 344 -15.02 -0.79 -11.66
CA SER A 344 -16.39 -1.24 -11.40
C SER A 344 -16.43 -2.39 -10.40
N TRP A 345 -15.48 -3.32 -10.49
CA TRP A 345 -15.39 -4.43 -9.56
C TRP A 345 -15.11 -3.92 -8.12
N THR A 346 -14.19 -2.99 -7.94
CA THR A 346 -13.88 -2.39 -6.62
C THR A 346 -15.11 -1.73 -6.02
N TRP A 347 -15.85 -0.96 -6.83
CA TRP A 347 -17.08 -0.31 -6.41
C TRP A 347 -18.16 -1.31 -6.01
N ASP A 348 -18.43 -2.28 -6.88
CA ASP A 348 -19.49 -3.29 -6.66
C ASP A 348 -19.16 -4.16 -5.44
N PHE A 349 -17.88 -4.53 -5.26
CA PHE A 349 -17.42 -5.25 -4.09
C PHE A 349 -17.70 -4.44 -2.83
N TRP A 350 -17.22 -3.20 -2.76
CA TRP A 350 -17.40 -2.32 -1.61
C TRP A 350 -18.87 -2.12 -1.25
N GLN A 351 -19.71 -1.83 -2.23
CA GLN A 351 -21.15 -1.62 -2.00
C GLN A 351 -21.86 -2.87 -1.45
N ASN A 352 -21.52 -4.05 -1.96
CA ASN A 352 -22.22 -5.28 -1.63
C ASN A 352 -21.65 -6.01 -0.40
N HIS A 353 -20.41 -5.75 -0.02
CA HIS A 353 -19.76 -6.39 1.13
C HIS A 353 -19.68 -5.49 2.36
N ASP A 354 -19.23 -4.24 2.18
CA ASP A 354 -18.88 -3.38 3.31
C ASP A 354 -19.99 -2.36 3.63
N VAL A 355 -20.48 -1.64 2.62
CA VAL A 355 -21.49 -0.59 2.82
C VAL A 355 -22.77 -1.16 3.42
N VAL A 356 -23.16 -2.36 3.04
CA VAL A 356 -24.36 -3.03 3.57
C VAL A 356 -24.28 -3.29 5.08
N LEU A 357 -23.07 -3.43 5.66
CA LEU A 357 -22.88 -3.70 7.08
C LEU A 357 -23.22 -2.49 7.97
N THR A 358 -23.19 -1.28 7.42
CA THR A 358 -23.47 -0.05 8.17
C THR A 358 -24.86 0.54 7.89
N GLN A 359 -25.69 -0.19 7.14
CA GLN A 359 -27.06 0.25 6.89
C GLN A 359 -27.81 0.45 8.21
N GLY A 360 -28.32 1.66 8.44
CA GLY A 360 -28.98 2.02 9.71
C GLY A 360 -28.03 2.46 10.83
N MET A 361 -26.72 2.57 10.57
CA MET A 361 -25.71 3.04 11.53
C MET A 361 -25.13 4.41 11.11
N PRO A 362 -25.85 5.52 11.28
CA PRO A 362 -25.47 6.83 10.72
C PRO A 362 -24.17 7.41 11.31
N ASN A 363 -23.73 6.89 12.44
CA ASN A 363 -22.51 7.33 13.11
C ASN A 363 -21.25 6.58 12.66
N VAL A 364 -21.40 5.49 11.91
CA VAL A 364 -20.27 4.72 11.36
C VAL A 364 -20.08 5.12 9.91
N LYS A 365 -18.89 5.58 9.60
CA LYS A 365 -18.54 5.98 8.24
C LYS A 365 -17.88 4.84 7.48
N GLN A 366 -17.82 4.98 6.17
CA GLN A 366 -17.25 4.00 5.24
C GLN A 366 -16.16 4.67 4.41
N LEU A 367 -15.04 3.97 4.21
CA LEU A 367 -14.06 4.34 3.21
C LEU A 367 -13.27 3.11 2.74
N ILE A 368 -12.72 3.19 1.55
CA ILE A 368 -11.78 2.20 1.01
C ILE A 368 -10.39 2.61 1.49
N SER A 369 -9.82 1.85 2.43
CA SER A 369 -8.55 2.20 3.07
C SER A 369 -7.32 1.85 2.26
N GLU A 370 -7.47 0.95 1.28
CA GLU A 370 -6.44 0.66 0.30
C GLU A 370 -7.10 0.25 -1.01
N THR A 371 -6.67 0.87 -2.09
CA THR A 371 -6.91 0.41 -3.45
C THR A 371 -5.81 0.93 -4.34
N GLY A 372 -5.51 0.23 -5.43
CA GLY A 372 -4.44 0.63 -6.31
C GLY A 372 -4.11 -0.45 -7.33
N TRP A 373 -3.00 -0.25 -8.04
CA TRP A 373 -2.50 -1.17 -9.06
C TRP A 373 -0.98 -1.12 -9.11
N PRO A 374 -0.29 -2.28 -9.08
CA PRO A 374 1.17 -2.30 -9.09
C PRO A 374 1.74 -1.80 -10.43
N SER A 375 2.74 -0.94 -10.36
CA SER A 375 3.43 -0.37 -11.54
C SER A 375 4.38 -1.36 -12.22
N GLY A 376 4.71 -2.46 -11.57
CA GLY A 376 5.56 -3.53 -12.08
C GLY A 376 5.35 -4.81 -11.30
N GLY A 377 5.78 -5.93 -11.84
CA GLY A 377 5.61 -7.24 -11.21
C GLY A 377 5.15 -8.29 -12.21
N GLY A 378 4.32 -9.19 -11.74
CA GLY A 378 3.82 -10.33 -12.50
C GLY A 378 2.35 -10.23 -12.91
N LYS A 379 1.75 -11.39 -12.99
CA LYS A 379 0.34 -11.60 -13.25
C LYS A 379 -0.29 -12.27 -12.03
N ASP A 380 -1.48 -11.84 -11.67
CA ASP A 380 -2.29 -12.44 -10.63
C ASP A 380 -3.64 -12.91 -11.21
N CYS A 381 -4.11 -14.07 -10.80
CA CYS A 381 -5.36 -14.65 -11.26
C CYS A 381 -6.36 -14.88 -10.12
N GLY A 382 -6.13 -14.21 -8.99
CA GLY A 382 -6.96 -14.39 -7.80
C GLY A 382 -6.67 -15.68 -7.04
N GLY A 383 -7.44 -15.91 -6.00
CA GLY A 383 -7.24 -17.08 -5.14
C GLY A 383 -6.16 -16.86 -4.08
N THR A 384 -5.77 -17.93 -3.40
CA THR A 384 -4.87 -17.87 -2.25
C THR A 384 -3.39 -17.65 -2.60
N ASP A 385 -3.00 -17.93 -3.84
CA ASP A 385 -1.60 -17.88 -4.28
C ASP A 385 -1.39 -17.07 -5.56
N GLY A 386 -2.45 -16.42 -6.07
CA GLY A 386 -2.40 -15.63 -7.29
C GLY A 386 -2.05 -16.41 -8.56
N SER A 387 -1.91 -17.74 -8.48
CA SER A 387 -1.44 -18.57 -9.59
C SER A 387 -2.41 -18.58 -10.77
N CYS A 388 -1.84 -18.53 -11.98
CA CYS A 388 -2.62 -18.51 -13.22
C CYS A 388 -2.57 -19.86 -13.93
N GLN A 389 -3.72 -20.37 -14.33
CA GLN A 389 -3.77 -21.52 -15.23
C GLN A 389 -3.39 -21.10 -16.66
N PRO A 390 -2.86 -22.00 -17.50
CA PRO A 390 -2.57 -21.69 -18.89
C PRO A 390 -3.79 -21.12 -19.62
N GLY A 391 -3.65 -19.90 -20.15
CA GLY A 391 -4.74 -19.21 -20.88
C GLY A 391 -5.76 -18.48 -20.00
N GLN A 392 -5.63 -18.51 -18.68
CA GLN A 392 -6.50 -17.76 -17.78
C GLN A 392 -6.21 -16.26 -17.90
N SER A 393 -7.25 -15.45 -18.02
CA SER A 393 -7.16 -14.01 -17.85
C SER A 393 -6.95 -13.68 -16.37
N GLY A 394 -6.22 -12.63 -16.10
CA GLY A 394 -5.97 -12.12 -14.75
C GLY A 394 -5.46 -10.70 -14.81
N SER A 395 -5.17 -10.14 -13.64
CA SER A 395 -4.50 -8.85 -13.52
C SER A 395 -3.06 -8.94 -14.04
N VAL A 396 -2.59 -7.87 -14.64
CA VAL A 396 -1.19 -7.76 -15.08
C VAL A 396 -0.61 -6.48 -14.49
N ALA A 397 0.44 -6.63 -13.69
CA ALA A 397 1.15 -5.49 -13.12
C ALA A 397 1.87 -4.70 -14.22
N GLY A 398 1.78 -3.39 -14.17
CA GLY A 398 2.44 -2.50 -15.11
C GLY A 398 1.79 -1.13 -15.16
N VAL A 399 2.55 -0.15 -15.65
CA VAL A 399 2.12 1.26 -15.74
C VAL A 399 0.85 1.41 -16.59
N ASP A 400 0.69 0.65 -17.66
CA ASP A 400 -0.50 0.72 -18.52
C ASP A 400 -1.75 0.25 -17.77
N GLY A 401 -1.67 -0.84 -17.01
CA GLY A 401 -2.76 -1.32 -16.15
C GLY A 401 -3.09 -0.33 -15.04
N MET A 402 -2.06 0.23 -14.39
CA MET A 402 -2.22 1.26 -13.37
C MET A 402 -2.93 2.50 -13.94
N ASN A 403 -2.50 3.01 -15.10
CA ASN A 403 -3.12 4.16 -15.73
C ASN A 403 -4.58 3.86 -16.15
N THR A 404 -4.85 2.65 -16.62
CA THR A 404 -6.23 2.22 -16.97
C THR A 404 -7.13 2.22 -15.74
N PHE A 405 -6.64 1.70 -14.62
CA PHE A 405 -7.40 1.72 -13.37
C PHE A 405 -7.57 3.14 -12.85
N MET A 406 -6.52 3.96 -12.82
CA MET A 406 -6.60 5.36 -12.42
C MET A 406 -7.61 6.16 -13.26
N ASP A 407 -7.58 6.03 -14.59
CA ASP A 407 -8.50 6.71 -15.51
C ASP A 407 -9.96 6.36 -15.23
N ASN A 408 -10.22 5.12 -14.80
CA ASN A 408 -11.57 4.63 -14.55
C ASN A 408 -12.04 4.88 -13.10
N TRP A 409 -11.13 5.07 -12.15
CA TRP A 409 -11.44 5.20 -10.73
C TRP A 409 -11.39 6.64 -10.22
N VAL A 410 -10.25 7.32 -10.37
CA VAL A 410 -9.94 8.56 -9.64
C VAL A 410 -10.95 9.67 -9.89
N CYS A 411 -11.22 9.99 -11.18
CA CYS A 411 -12.15 11.07 -11.51
C CYS A 411 -13.58 10.76 -11.05
N GLN A 412 -13.99 9.52 -11.08
CA GLN A 412 -15.34 9.13 -10.71
C GLN A 412 -15.52 9.08 -9.20
N ALA A 413 -14.52 8.58 -8.47
CA ALA A 413 -14.50 8.61 -7.01
C ALA A 413 -14.58 10.08 -6.51
N MET A 414 -13.85 10.98 -7.16
CA MET A 414 -13.90 12.40 -6.84
C MET A 414 -15.27 13.03 -7.12
N GLN A 415 -15.95 12.63 -8.23
CA GLN A 415 -17.26 13.15 -8.61
C GLN A 415 -18.38 12.68 -7.68
N ASN A 416 -18.34 11.42 -7.24
CA ASN A 416 -19.38 10.83 -6.38
C ASN A 416 -19.06 10.92 -4.88
N GLY A 417 -17.89 11.49 -4.51
CA GLY A 417 -17.48 11.68 -3.12
C GLY A 417 -17.04 10.40 -2.42
N THR A 418 -16.59 9.38 -3.16
CA THR A 418 -16.05 8.16 -2.56
C THR A 418 -14.74 8.47 -1.86
N GLU A 419 -14.68 8.25 -0.56
CA GLU A 419 -13.46 8.35 0.22
C GLU A 419 -12.61 7.08 0.03
N TYR A 420 -11.35 7.25 -0.38
CA TYR A 420 -10.42 6.14 -0.57
C TYR A 420 -8.97 6.58 -0.38
N PHE A 421 -8.08 5.60 -0.14
CA PHE A 421 -6.63 5.74 -0.15
C PHE A 421 -6.04 4.95 -1.32
N TRP A 422 -5.11 5.61 -2.04
CA TRP A 422 -4.39 5.01 -3.18
C TRP A 422 -3.03 4.51 -2.72
#